data_ae93060c21c077d363bd42dd84433d16
#
_entry.id   ae93060c21c077d363bd42dd84433d16
#
_cell.length_a   1.000
_cell.length_b   1.000
_cell.length_c   1.000
_cell.angle_alpha   90.00
_cell.angle_beta   90.00
_cell.angle_gamma   90.00
#
_symmetry.space_group_name_H-M   'P 1'
#
loop_
_entity.id
_entity.type
_entity.pdbx_description
1 polymer ?
#
loop_
_entity_poly.entity_id
_entity_poly.type
_entity_poly.pdbx_seq_one_letter_code
_entity_poly.pdbx_strand_id
1 'polypeptide(L)'
;MLLTADIGNTSITLGLFDNDALVEKYRLASDKDLSLEEYEVLLKSLFKEFKIDGCIISSVVEELTKKFKTAVDNVFKLSSIILTTKINTGVKICLTSPKEAGADRIANAAGAYVLYNHPVIVVDFGTATTFDIVNAKGEFIGGIIAPGVALQLKALNKFTSKLPRIEVSPSNSAIGHNTNDAILSGVLRGSATMIDGLVEQCEKELGKKAVIVATGGYSGLIANYLKRQFDFINPTLTLEGLRYLYQINKLDTVSKL
;
A
#
# COMPACT_ATOMS: atom_id res chain seq x y z
N MET A 1 20.33 -3.82 -9.57
CA MET A 1 19.11 -3.08 -9.20
C MET A 1 18.28 -3.87 -8.21
N LEU A 2 17.42 -3.21 -7.42
CA LEU A 2 16.52 -3.84 -6.47
C LEU A 2 15.09 -3.86 -7.01
N LEU A 3 14.47 -5.04 -7.05
CA LEU A 3 13.05 -5.21 -7.31
C LEU A 3 12.27 -5.21 -5.99
N THR A 4 11.26 -4.36 -5.88
CA THR A 4 10.28 -4.38 -4.80
C THR A 4 8.93 -4.82 -5.35
N ALA A 5 8.24 -5.71 -4.65
CA ALA A 5 6.94 -6.21 -5.08
C ALA A 5 5.95 -6.13 -3.92
N ASP A 6 4.82 -5.48 -4.15
CA ASP A 6 3.68 -5.48 -3.23
C ASP A 6 2.50 -6.23 -3.86
N ILE A 7 2.15 -7.37 -3.28
CA ILE A 7 1.12 -8.29 -3.76
C ILE A 7 -0.16 -8.11 -2.94
N GLY A 8 -1.06 -7.29 -3.45
CA GLY A 8 -2.40 -7.10 -2.90
C GLY A 8 -3.43 -8.07 -3.49
N ASN A 9 -4.65 -8.06 -2.97
CA ASN A 9 -5.75 -8.92 -3.45
C ASN A 9 -6.21 -8.59 -4.89
N THR A 10 -5.98 -7.39 -5.37
CA THR A 10 -6.46 -6.92 -6.68
C THR A 10 -5.32 -6.71 -7.67
N SER A 11 -4.16 -6.29 -7.20
CA SER A 11 -3.02 -5.96 -8.05
C SER A 11 -1.69 -6.24 -7.37
N ILE A 12 -0.69 -6.55 -8.20
CA ILE A 12 0.72 -6.60 -7.84
C ILE A 12 1.34 -5.29 -8.31
N THR A 13 1.96 -4.55 -7.41
CA THR A 13 2.72 -3.34 -7.75
C THR A 13 4.22 -3.66 -7.66
N LEU A 14 4.93 -3.42 -8.75
CA LEU A 14 6.38 -3.65 -8.86
C LEU A 14 7.10 -2.31 -8.95
N GLY A 15 8.19 -2.16 -8.22
CA GLY A 15 9.10 -1.04 -8.32
C GLY A 15 10.53 -1.51 -8.55
N LEU A 16 11.20 -0.95 -9.55
CA LEU A 16 12.61 -1.18 -9.81
C LEU A 16 13.40 0.03 -9.32
N PHE A 17 14.33 -0.20 -8.41
CA PHE A 17 15.19 0.83 -7.86
C PHE A 17 16.64 0.68 -8.31
N ASP A 18 17.23 1.79 -8.71
CA ASP A 18 18.68 1.94 -8.80
C ASP A 18 19.13 2.81 -7.62
N ASN A 19 19.77 2.19 -6.64
CA ASN A 19 20.03 2.81 -5.33
C ASN A 19 18.73 3.36 -4.71
N ASP A 20 18.58 4.66 -4.58
CA ASP A 20 17.42 5.32 -4.00
C ASP A 20 16.39 5.79 -5.04
N ALA A 21 16.74 5.76 -6.33
CA ALA A 21 15.88 6.22 -7.40
C ALA A 21 14.93 5.11 -7.89
N LEU A 22 13.63 5.37 -7.90
CA LEU A 22 12.66 4.53 -8.59
C LEU A 22 12.78 4.75 -10.09
N VAL A 23 13.24 3.73 -10.82
CA VAL A 23 13.51 3.79 -12.27
C VAL A 23 12.27 3.36 -13.06
N GLU A 24 11.61 2.28 -12.61
CA GLU A 24 10.43 1.74 -13.28
C GLU A 24 9.37 1.34 -12.26
N LYS A 25 8.12 1.46 -12.66
CA LYS A 25 6.96 1.02 -11.87
C LYS A 25 5.95 0.31 -12.77
N TYR A 26 5.59 -0.91 -12.41
CA TYR A 26 4.57 -1.70 -13.10
C TYR A 26 3.42 -2.04 -12.16
N ARG A 27 2.23 -2.18 -12.72
CA ARG A 27 1.06 -2.67 -12.02
C ARG A 27 0.43 -3.79 -12.82
N LEU A 28 0.33 -4.96 -12.21
CA LEU A 28 -0.23 -6.18 -12.79
C LEU A 28 -1.50 -6.55 -12.03
N ALA A 29 -2.40 -7.31 -12.65
CA ALA A 29 -3.50 -7.94 -11.91
C ALA A 29 -2.95 -9.03 -10.98
N SER A 30 -3.54 -9.18 -9.79
CA SER A 30 -3.28 -10.33 -8.92
C SER A 30 -4.06 -11.52 -9.44
N ASP A 31 -3.52 -12.17 -10.47
CA ASP A 31 -4.12 -13.33 -11.11
C ASP A 31 -3.58 -14.61 -10.46
N LYS A 32 -4.46 -15.31 -9.73
CA LYS A 32 -4.11 -16.57 -9.06
C LYS A 32 -4.03 -17.75 -10.02
N ASP A 33 -4.66 -17.63 -11.18
CA ASP A 33 -4.75 -18.71 -12.18
C ASP A 33 -3.50 -18.79 -13.08
N LEU A 34 -2.73 -17.69 -13.18
CA LEU A 34 -1.45 -17.71 -13.89
C LEU A 34 -0.52 -18.77 -13.28
N SER A 35 0.08 -19.59 -14.17
CA SER A 35 1.07 -20.59 -13.81
C SER A 35 2.40 -19.95 -13.37
N LEU A 36 3.30 -20.75 -12.82
CA LEU A 36 4.66 -20.33 -12.48
C LEU A 36 5.40 -19.85 -13.75
N GLU A 37 5.30 -20.61 -14.83
CA GLU A 37 5.96 -20.35 -16.11
C GLU A 37 5.46 -19.04 -16.74
N GLU A 38 4.16 -18.75 -16.64
CA GLU A 38 3.59 -17.50 -17.14
C GLU A 38 4.11 -16.29 -16.35
N TYR A 39 4.24 -16.39 -15.03
CA TYR A 39 4.90 -15.34 -14.22
C TYR A 39 6.38 -15.19 -14.60
N GLU A 40 7.10 -16.29 -14.85
CA GLU A 40 8.51 -16.22 -15.30
C GLU A 40 8.64 -15.51 -16.66
N VAL A 41 7.77 -15.82 -17.63
CA VAL A 41 7.76 -15.15 -18.94
C VAL A 41 7.45 -13.67 -18.78
N LEU A 42 6.45 -13.32 -17.96
CA LEU A 42 6.08 -11.94 -17.69
C LEU A 42 7.24 -11.14 -17.07
N LEU A 43 7.88 -11.68 -16.04
CA LEU A 43 9.02 -11.06 -15.38
C LEU A 43 10.22 -10.88 -16.31
N LYS A 44 10.54 -11.90 -17.12
CA LYS A 44 11.59 -11.80 -18.14
C LYS A 44 11.29 -10.71 -19.16
N SER A 45 10.04 -10.58 -19.58
CA SER A 45 9.63 -9.56 -20.55
C SER A 45 9.73 -8.15 -19.98
N LEU A 46 9.23 -7.94 -18.75
CA LEU A 46 9.22 -6.61 -18.10
C LEU A 46 10.63 -6.10 -17.79
N PHE A 47 11.54 -7.00 -17.41
CA PHE A 47 12.84 -6.62 -16.87
C PHE A 47 14.04 -7.09 -17.73
N LYS A 48 13.82 -7.37 -19.02
CA LYS A 48 14.85 -7.91 -19.92
C LYS A 48 16.10 -7.03 -20.06
N GLU A 49 15.93 -5.69 -19.92
CA GLU A 49 17.02 -4.72 -20.06
C GLU A 49 17.75 -4.45 -18.73
N PHE A 50 17.29 -5.05 -17.63
CA PHE A 50 17.76 -4.72 -16.30
C PHE A 50 18.45 -5.89 -15.60
N LYS A 51 19.55 -5.60 -14.91
CA LYS A 51 20.18 -6.56 -14.00
C LYS A 51 19.61 -6.40 -12.60
N ILE A 52 18.85 -7.39 -12.15
CA ILE A 52 18.24 -7.42 -10.83
C ILE A 52 19.12 -8.26 -9.90
N ASP A 53 19.60 -7.63 -8.81
CA ASP A 53 20.55 -8.24 -7.86
C ASP A 53 19.89 -8.54 -6.51
N GLY A 54 18.64 -8.14 -6.31
CA GLY A 54 17.89 -8.39 -5.09
C GLY A 54 16.40 -8.15 -5.26
N CYS A 55 15.61 -8.77 -4.38
CA CYS A 55 14.17 -8.59 -4.36
C CYS A 55 13.62 -8.69 -2.93
N ILE A 56 12.64 -7.85 -2.62
CA ILE A 56 11.81 -7.95 -1.43
C ILE A 56 10.33 -7.93 -1.82
N ILE A 57 9.56 -8.79 -1.18
CA ILE A 57 8.15 -9.02 -1.49
C ILE A 57 7.31 -8.76 -0.23
N SER A 58 6.39 -7.82 -0.30
CA SER A 58 5.22 -7.70 0.56
C SER A 58 4.07 -8.48 -0.05
N SER A 59 3.31 -9.20 0.75
CA SER A 59 2.13 -9.88 0.25
C SER A 59 1.08 -10.11 1.32
N VAL A 60 -0.18 -9.95 0.92
CA VAL A 60 -1.38 -10.34 1.69
C VAL A 60 -2.16 -11.47 0.98
N VAL A 61 -1.57 -12.12 -0.02
CA VAL A 61 -2.16 -13.22 -0.80
C VAL A 61 -1.26 -14.45 -0.74
N GLU A 62 -1.48 -15.32 0.25
CA GLU A 62 -0.58 -16.42 0.56
C GLU A 62 -0.32 -17.36 -0.62
N GLU A 63 -1.36 -17.74 -1.36
CA GLU A 63 -1.26 -18.64 -2.53
C GLU A 63 -0.35 -18.07 -3.62
N LEU A 64 -0.47 -16.76 -3.86
CA LEU A 64 0.29 -16.07 -4.89
C LEU A 64 1.73 -15.79 -4.46
N THR A 65 1.95 -15.60 -3.17
CA THR A 65 3.27 -15.28 -2.60
C THR A 65 4.32 -16.32 -2.97
N LYS A 66 4.02 -17.60 -2.75
CA LYS A 66 4.96 -18.70 -3.03
C LYS A 66 5.27 -18.80 -4.53
N LYS A 67 4.22 -18.74 -5.36
CA LYS A 67 4.34 -18.83 -6.81
C LYS A 67 5.17 -17.67 -7.37
N PHE A 68 4.82 -16.42 -6.99
CA PHE A 68 5.52 -15.24 -7.45
C PHE A 68 6.98 -15.18 -6.96
N LYS A 69 7.23 -15.53 -5.69
CA LYS A 69 8.60 -15.65 -5.16
C LYS A 69 9.43 -16.62 -5.97
N THR A 70 8.90 -17.82 -6.24
CA THR A 70 9.62 -18.83 -7.02
C THR A 70 9.93 -18.34 -8.43
N ALA A 71 8.98 -17.68 -9.10
CA ALA A 71 9.19 -17.08 -10.41
C ALA A 71 10.33 -16.04 -10.40
N VAL A 72 10.31 -15.14 -9.43
CA VAL A 72 11.36 -14.10 -9.25
C VAL A 72 12.73 -14.76 -9.04
N ASP A 73 12.82 -15.73 -8.11
CA ASP A 73 14.07 -16.39 -7.76
C ASP A 73 14.63 -17.18 -8.95
N ASN A 74 13.76 -17.85 -9.73
CA ASN A 74 14.17 -18.59 -10.93
C ASN A 74 14.66 -17.67 -12.04
N VAL A 75 13.95 -16.57 -12.30
CA VAL A 75 14.27 -15.64 -13.40
C VAL A 75 15.57 -14.91 -13.16
N PHE A 76 15.74 -14.36 -11.94
CA PHE A 76 16.87 -13.49 -11.64
C PHE A 76 18.01 -14.20 -10.90
N LYS A 77 17.88 -15.52 -10.61
CA LYS A 77 18.89 -16.33 -9.92
C LYS A 77 19.31 -15.74 -8.58
N LEU A 78 18.33 -15.34 -7.79
CA LEU A 78 18.51 -14.73 -6.46
C LEU A 78 17.61 -15.40 -5.41
N SER A 79 17.72 -14.99 -4.16
CA SER A 79 16.80 -15.39 -3.09
C SER A 79 16.07 -14.13 -2.58
N SER A 80 14.81 -13.98 -2.96
CA SER A 80 13.99 -12.85 -2.54
C SER A 80 13.60 -12.93 -1.07
N ILE A 81 13.57 -11.78 -0.40
CA ILE A 81 13.12 -11.63 0.97
C ILE A 81 11.60 -11.50 0.98
N ILE A 82 10.92 -12.29 1.82
CA ILE A 82 9.49 -12.07 2.12
C ILE A 82 9.39 -11.20 3.37
N LEU A 83 8.69 -10.08 3.26
CA LEU A 83 8.39 -9.22 4.40
C LEU A 83 7.44 -9.94 5.37
N THR A 84 7.91 -10.15 6.57
CA THR A 84 7.16 -10.72 7.69
C THR A 84 7.60 -10.05 8.98
N THR A 85 6.86 -10.25 10.06
CA THR A 85 7.26 -9.76 11.39
C THR A 85 8.50 -10.47 11.99
N LYS A 86 9.08 -11.43 11.28
CA LYS A 86 10.29 -12.18 11.73
C LYS A 86 11.60 -11.54 11.27
N ILE A 87 11.55 -10.68 10.28
CA ILE A 87 12.73 -9.93 9.80
C ILE A 87 12.77 -8.57 10.49
N ASN A 88 13.86 -7.82 10.30
CA ASN A 88 13.92 -6.44 10.79
C ASN A 88 12.87 -5.59 10.05
N THR A 89 11.88 -5.10 10.78
CA THR A 89 10.75 -4.35 10.24
C THR A 89 10.98 -2.84 10.20
N GLY A 90 12.19 -2.38 10.59
CA GLY A 90 12.54 -0.96 10.57
C GLY A 90 11.78 -0.10 11.60
N VAL A 91 10.67 -0.58 12.11
CA VAL A 91 9.85 0.04 13.17
C VAL A 91 9.52 -1.01 14.22
N LYS A 92 9.36 -0.59 15.46
CA LYS A 92 8.87 -1.49 16.51
C LYS A 92 7.36 -1.69 16.35
N ILE A 93 6.93 -2.92 16.14
CA ILE A 93 5.51 -3.26 16.04
C ILE A 93 4.92 -3.42 17.46
N CYS A 94 4.01 -2.52 17.83
CA CYS A 94 3.35 -2.47 19.15
C CYS A 94 1.86 -2.82 19.04
N LEU A 95 1.54 -3.89 18.30
CA LEU A 95 0.18 -4.43 18.17
C LEU A 95 -0.05 -5.53 19.21
N THR A 96 -1.32 -5.75 19.60
CA THR A 96 -1.71 -6.89 20.46
C THR A 96 -1.35 -8.22 19.82
N SER A 97 -1.57 -8.34 18.51
CA SER A 97 -1.21 -9.49 17.68
C SER A 97 -0.29 -9.08 16.55
N PRO A 98 1.03 -8.93 16.75
CA PRO A 98 1.97 -8.47 15.72
C PRO A 98 1.92 -9.27 14.42
N LYS A 99 1.64 -10.58 14.51
CA LYS A 99 1.56 -11.50 13.36
C LYS A 99 0.39 -11.19 12.40
N GLU A 100 -0.62 -10.44 12.86
CA GLU A 100 -1.78 -10.03 12.06
C GLU A 100 -1.53 -8.75 11.26
N ALA A 101 -0.37 -8.10 11.46
CA ALA A 101 0.00 -6.94 10.66
C ALA A 101 0.21 -7.34 9.21
N GLY A 102 -0.57 -6.77 8.29
CA GLY A 102 -0.36 -6.93 6.86
C GLY A 102 1.04 -6.45 6.46
N ALA A 103 1.68 -7.16 5.54
CA ALA A 103 3.02 -6.82 5.10
C ALA A 103 3.07 -5.43 4.44
N ASP A 104 2.05 -5.08 3.66
CA ASP A 104 1.84 -3.75 3.08
C ASP A 104 1.80 -2.65 4.13
N ARG A 105 1.09 -2.86 5.24
CA ARG A 105 1.00 -1.91 6.36
C ARG A 105 2.34 -1.75 7.09
N ILE A 106 3.11 -2.83 7.25
CA ILE A 106 4.47 -2.77 7.80
C ILE A 106 5.38 -1.96 6.86
N ALA A 107 5.29 -2.19 5.55
CA ALA A 107 6.06 -1.43 4.56
C ALA A 107 5.70 0.07 4.58
N ASN A 108 4.40 0.41 4.67
CA ASN A 108 3.93 1.78 4.81
C ASN A 108 4.46 2.43 6.10
N ALA A 109 4.36 1.75 7.24
CA ALA A 109 4.86 2.25 8.53
C ALA A 109 6.38 2.48 8.51
N ALA A 110 7.16 1.54 7.96
CA ALA A 110 8.61 1.66 7.81
C ALA A 110 9.01 2.79 6.87
N GLY A 111 8.35 2.90 5.70
CA GLY A 111 8.57 3.99 4.76
C GLY A 111 8.24 5.35 5.36
N ALA A 112 7.10 5.45 6.05
CA ALA A 112 6.71 6.68 6.70
C ALA A 112 7.66 7.09 7.84
N TYR A 113 8.13 6.12 8.62
CA TYR A 113 9.08 6.36 9.71
C TYR A 113 10.41 6.96 9.21
N VAL A 114 10.93 6.46 8.08
CA VAL A 114 12.23 6.90 7.57
C VAL A 114 12.16 8.18 6.76
N LEU A 115 11.02 8.44 6.10
CA LEU A 115 10.88 9.56 5.17
C LEU A 115 10.27 10.82 5.78
N TYR A 116 9.49 10.68 6.85
CA TYR A 116 8.72 11.79 7.41
C TYR A 116 8.93 11.93 8.91
N ASN A 117 8.62 13.13 9.42
CA ASN A 117 8.57 13.37 10.86
C ASN A 117 7.39 12.60 11.47
N HIS A 118 7.49 12.25 12.76
CA HIS A 118 6.46 11.50 13.47
C HIS A 118 6.02 12.22 14.77
N PRO A 119 4.80 11.97 15.24
CA PRO A 119 3.92 10.89 14.77
C PRO A 119 3.46 11.11 13.33
N VAL A 120 3.25 10.01 12.61
CA VAL A 120 2.74 10.01 11.24
C VAL A 120 1.54 9.08 11.12
N ILE A 121 0.55 9.50 10.35
CA ILE A 121 -0.61 8.70 9.94
C ILE A 121 -0.51 8.52 8.44
N VAL A 122 -0.32 7.29 7.99
CA VAL A 122 -0.40 6.94 6.57
C VAL A 122 -1.84 6.58 6.24
N VAL A 123 -2.41 7.20 5.21
CA VAL A 123 -3.71 6.84 4.65
C VAL A 123 -3.47 6.20 3.29
N ASP A 124 -3.70 4.89 3.19
CA ASP A 124 -3.51 4.14 1.94
C ASP A 124 -4.86 3.86 1.26
N PHE A 125 -4.97 4.26 0.01
CA PHE A 125 -6.16 4.11 -0.84
C PHE A 125 -6.02 2.91 -1.78
N GLY A 126 -6.01 1.73 -1.19
CA GLY A 126 -5.98 0.44 -1.88
C GLY A 126 -7.37 -0.19 -2.10
N THR A 127 -7.44 -1.53 -2.06
CA THR A 127 -8.70 -2.28 -2.03
C THR A 127 -9.51 -1.94 -0.77
N ALA A 128 -8.84 -1.85 0.37
CA ALA A 128 -9.32 -1.17 1.57
C ALA A 128 -8.72 0.23 1.64
N THR A 129 -9.35 1.14 2.39
CA THR A 129 -8.68 2.37 2.87
C THR A 129 -8.14 2.05 4.25
N THR A 130 -6.81 2.08 4.40
CA THR A 130 -6.17 1.80 5.69
C THR A 130 -5.52 3.05 6.27
N PHE A 131 -5.43 3.07 7.61
CA PHE A 131 -4.66 4.06 8.35
C PHE A 131 -3.58 3.32 9.11
N ASP A 132 -2.33 3.65 8.87
CA ASP A 132 -1.19 3.07 9.57
C ASP A 132 -0.55 4.15 10.44
N ILE A 133 -0.49 3.91 11.76
CA ILE A 133 -0.16 4.94 12.73
C ILE A 133 1.19 4.63 13.37
N VAL A 134 2.15 5.52 13.15
CA VAL A 134 3.46 5.50 13.82
C VAL A 134 3.49 6.63 14.84
N ASN A 135 3.71 6.30 16.09
CA ASN A 135 3.71 7.27 17.20
C ASN A 135 4.99 8.12 17.23
N ALA A 136 5.06 9.06 18.18
CA ALA A 136 6.22 9.94 18.36
C ALA A 136 7.54 9.22 18.71
N LYS A 137 7.47 7.95 19.14
CA LYS A 137 8.64 7.11 19.42
C LYS A 137 9.10 6.29 18.22
N GLY A 138 8.43 6.44 17.05
CA GLY A 138 8.67 5.61 15.88
C GLY A 138 8.15 4.17 16.01
N GLU A 139 7.10 3.94 16.81
CA GLU A 139 6.49 2.63 16.98
C GLU A 139 5.21 2.54 16.14
N PHE A 140 5.05 1.46 15.38
CA PHE A 140 3.80 1.14 14.69
C PHE A 140 2.80 0.60 15.72
N ILE A 141 1.82 1.42 16.09
CA ILE A 141 0.91 1.15 17.21
C ILE A 141 -0.46 0.64 16.78
N GLY A 142 -0.74 0.58 15.49
CA GLY A 142 -2.02 0.10 14.97
C GLY A 142 -2.55 0.93 13.84
N GLY A 143 -3.86 0.87 13.63
CA GLY A 143 -4.49 1.63 12.58
C GLY A 143 -5.96 1.30 12.38
N ILE A 144 -6.49 1.73 11.25
CA ILE A 144 -7.91 1.60 10.90
C ILE A 144 -7.99 0.90 9.53
N ILE A 145 -9.01 0.11 9.31
CA ILE A 145 -9.31 -0.51 8.02
C ILE A 145 -10.77 -0.22 7.68
N ALA A 146 -10.99 0.42 6.56
CA ALA A 146 -12.31 0.75 6.04
C ALA A 146 -12.45 0.27 4.58
N PRO A 147 -13.66 0.13 4.05
CA PRO A 147 -13.85 -0.19 2.64
C PRO A 147 -13.24 0.86 1.73
N GLY A 148 -12.42 0.45 0.75
CA GLY A 148 -11.84 1.35 -0.24
C GLY A 148 -12.88 1.89 -1.23
N VAL A 149 -12.54 2.98 -1.93
CA VAL A 149 -13.44 3.68 -2.87
C VAL A 149 -14.07 2.74 -3.90
N ALA A 150 -13.25 1.94 -4.59
CA ALA A 150 -13.76 1.01 -5.59
C ALA A 150 -14.61 -0.12 -4.98
N LEU A 151 -14.28 -0.56 -3.76
CA LEU A 151 -15.06 -1.57 -3.06
C LEU A 151 -16.44 -1.05 -2.66
N GLN A 152 -16.54 0.20 -2.20
CA GLN A 152 -17.83 0.84 -1.87
C GLN A 152 -18.74 0.90 -3.10
N LEU A 153 -18.23 1.35 -4.27
CA LEU A 153 -19.00 1.37 -5.51
C LEU A 153 -19.45 -0.02 -5.95
N LYS A 154 -18.54 -1.02 -5.88
CA LYS A 154 -18.89 -2.42 -6.19
C LYS A 154 -19.95 -2.96 -5.26
N ALA A 155 -19.88 -2.64 -3.97
CA ALA A 155 -20.86 -3.10 -2.98
C ALA A 155 -22.25 -2.54 -3.27
N LEU A 156 -22.38 -1.24 -3.55
CA LEU A 156 -23.63 -0.61 -3.92
C LEU A 156 -24.27 -1.28 -5.16
N ASN A 157 -23.51 -1.53 -6.20
CA ASN A 157 -24.00 -2.24 -7.39
C ASN A 157 -24.38 -3.71 -7.08
N LYS A 158 -23.52 -4.44 -6.37
CA LYS A 158 -23.69 -5.88 -6.14
C LYS A 158 -24.87 -6.21 -5.22
N PHE A 159 -25.10 -5.39 -4.20
CA PHE A 159 -26.08 -5.68 -3.15
C PHE A 159 -27.38 -4.87 -3.27
N THR A 160 -27.58 -4.18 -4.41
CA THR A 160 -28.85 -3.50 -4.70
C THR A 160 -29.33 -3.84 -6.11
N SER A 161 -30.65 -3.89 -6.31
CA SER A 161 -31.24 -4.27 -7.59
C SER A 161 -31.30 -3.14 -8.63
N LYS A 162 -31.15 -1.87 -8.20
CA LYS A 162 -31.40 -0.70 -9.07
C LYS A 162 -30.20 0.20 -9.25
N LEU A 163 -29.13 0.04 -8.45
CA LEU A 163 -27.96 0.91 -8.55
C LEU A 163 -27.02 0.39 -9.65
N PRO A 164 -26.66 1.25 -10.62
CA PRO A 164 -25.81 0.86 -11.75
C PRO A 164 -24.37 0.63 -11.31
N ARG A 165 -23.61 -0.07 -12.15
CA ARG A 165 -22.14 -0.10 -12.04
C ARG A 165 -21.61 1.27 -12.47
N ILE A 166 -20.81 1.89 -11.58
CA ILE A 166 -20.22 3.22 -11.79
C ILE A 166 -18.72 3.10 -11.70
N GLU A 167 -18.04 3.78 -12.62
CA GLU A 167 -16.59 3.96 -12.56
C GLU A 167 -16.24 5.18 -11.72
N VAL A 168 -15.10 5.12 -11.04
CA VAL A 168 -14.64 6.23 -10.21
C VAL A 168 -14.32 7.44 -11.08
N SER A 169 -15.03 8.54 -10.85
CA SER A 169 -14.82 9.84 -11.49
C SER A 169 -15.10 10.97 -10.51
N PRO A 170 -14.57 12.19 -10.74
CA PRO A 170 -14.79 13.31 -9.83
C PRO A 170 -16.27 13.61 -9.60
N SER A 171 -16.62 14.00 -8.37
CA SER A 171 -17.95 14.51 -8.00
C SER A 171 -17.93 16.03 -7.94
N ASN A 172 -18.75 16.69 -8.78
CA ASN A 172 -18.75 18.14 -8.91
C ASN A 172 -19.57 18.85 -7.82
N SER A 173 -20.56 18.17 -7.22
CA SER A 173 -21.42 18.74 -6.17
C SER A 173 -21.67 17.76 -5.04
N ALA A 174 -22.01 18.26 -3.85
CA ALA A 174 -22.38 17.43 -2.72
C ALA A 174 -23.76 16.78 -2.90
N ILE A 175 -24.68 17.49 -3.54
CA ILE A 175 -26.02 17.00 -3.86
C ILE A 175 -26.00 16.47 -5.30
N GLY A 176 -26.13 15.16 -5.46
CA GLY A 176 -26.26 14.54 -6.78
C GLY A 176 -27.67 14.72 -7.33
N HIS A 177 -27.79 15.16 -8.58
CA HIS A 177 -29.07 15.37 -9.25
C HIS A 177 -29.53 14.13 -10.06
N ASN A 178 -28.73 13.10 -10.09
CA ASN A 178 -29.03 11.77 -10.65
C ASN A 178 -28.35 10.69 -9.80
N THR A 179 -28.69 9.42 -10.05
CA THR A 179 -28.17 8.29 -9.26
C THR A 179 -26.64 8.18 -9.29
N ASN A 180 -26.00 8.41 -10.44
CA ASN A 180 -24.56 8.34 -10.59
C ASN A 180 -23.86 9.41 -9.73
N ASP A 181 -24.29 10.66 -9.83
CA ASP A 181 -23.73 11.78 -9.07
C ASP A 181 -23.97 11.60 -7.57
N ALA A 182 -25.14 11.10 -7.19
CA ALA A 182 -25.46 10.83 -5.77
C ALA A 182 -24.54 9.76 -5.18
N ILE A 183 -24.28 8.67 -5.92
CA ILE A 183 -23.37 7.60 -5.50
C ILE A 183 -21.93 8.12 -5.42
N LEU A 184 -21.45 8.81 -6.46
CA LEU A 184 -20.08 9.36 -6.48
C LEU A 184 -19.88 10.37 -5.35
N SER A 185 -20.86 11.25 -5.12
CA SER A 185 -20.80 12.20 -4.00
C SER A 185 -20.73 11.48 -2.65
N GLY A 186 -21.60 10.49 -2.42
CA GLY A 186 -21.62 9.69 -1.19
C GLY A 186 -20.30 8.97 -0.94
N VAL A 187 -19.74 8.32 -1.96
CA VAL A 187 -18.49 7.56 -1.83
C VAL A 187 -17.27 8.47 -1.68
N LEU A 188 -17.10 9.48 -2.53
CA LEU A 188 -15.89 10.29 -2.51
C LEU A 188 -15.88 11.29 -1.34
N ARG A 189 -16.96 12.04 -1.17
CA ARG A 189 -17.07 13.01 -0.06
C ARG A 189 -17.26 12.32 1.27
N GLY A 190 -18.00 11.19 1.30
CA GLY A 190 -18.10 10.34 2.49
C GLY A 190 -16.75 9.80 2.92
N SER A 191 -15.93 9.31 1.98
CA SER A 191 -14.56 8.87 2.28
C SER A 191 -13.69 10.01 2.81
N ALA A 192 -13.74 11.19 2.20
CA ALA A 192 -12.98 12.36 2.67
C ALA A 192 -13.42 12.79 4.09
N THR A 193 -14.73 12.85 4.33
CA THR A 193 -15.28 13.19 5.67
C THR A 193 -14.88 12.16 6.73
N MET A 194 -14.90 10.86 6.38
CA MET A 194 -14.42 9.79 7.24
C MET A 194 -12.94 10.00 7.59
N ILE A 195 -12.10 10.34 6.60
CA ILE A 195 -10.67 10.58 6.81
C ILE A 195 -10.45 11.76 7.74
N ASP A 196 -11.08 12.91 7.47
CA ASP A 196 -10.97 14.09 8.33
C ASP A 196 -11.32 13.76 9.80
N GLY A 197 -12.44 13.05 10.01
CA GLY A 197 -12.90 12.68 11.35
C GLY A 197 -12.03 11.63 12.04
N LEU A 198 -11.54 10.63 11.31
CA LEU A 198 -10.68 9.58 11.87
C LEU A 198 -9.27 10.10 12.16
N VAL A 199 -8.72 10.97 11.33
CA VAL A 199 -7.45 11.65 11.60
C VAL A 199 -7.54 12.48 12.88
N GLU A 200 -8.62 13.25 13.07
CA GLU A 200 -8.83 14.03 14.29
C GLU A 200 -8.89 13.14 15.53
N GLN A 201 -9.59 12.01 15.46
CA GLN A 201 -9.67 11.04 16.58
C GLN A 201 -8.30 10.42 16.87
N CYS A 202 -7.55 10.00 15.86
CA CYS A 202 -6.20 9.47 16.03
C CYS A 202 -5.26 10.49 16.68
N GLU A 203 -5.29 11.76 16.23
CA GLU A 203 -4.47 12.83 16.82
C GLU A 203 -4.82 13.09 18.28
N LYS A 204 -6.10 12.99 18.64
CA LYS A 204 -6.56 13.10 20.04
C LYS A 204 -6.00 11.97 20.90
N GLU A 205 -5.98 10.73 20.40
CA GLU A 205 -5.38 9.60 21.10
C GLU A 205 -3.84 9.72 21.20
N LEU A 206 -3.19 10.21 20.13
CA LEU A 206 -1.75 10.48 20.12
C LEU A 206 -1.34 11.64 21.03
N GLY A 207 -2.28 12.49 21.44
CA GLY A 207 -2.03 13.69 22.25
C GLY A 207 -1.32 14.83 21.51
N LYS A 208 -1.13 14.71 20.19
CA LYS A 208 -0.50 15.76 19.35
C LYS A 208 -0.85 15.56 17.86
N LYS A 209 -0.62 16.63 17.09
CA LYS A 209 -0.78 16.60 15.64
C LYS A 209 0.21 15.62 15.00
N ALA A 210 -0.24 14.92 13.95
CA ALA A 210 0.54 14.02 13.17
C ALA A 210 0.77 14.57 11.76
N VAL A 211 1.85 14.14 11.13
CA VAL A 211 2.05 14.29 9.69
C VAL A 211 1.11 13.30 8.98
N ILE A 212 0.35 13.77 8.01
CA ILE A 212 -0.61 12.95 7.27
C ILE A 212 -0.03 12.67 5.89
N VAL A 213 0.28 11.41 5.64
CA VAL A 213 0.83 10.95 4.34
C VAL A 213 -0.22 10.10 3.64
N ALA A 214 -0.58 10.48 2.42
CA ALA A 214 -1.48 9.68 1.60
C ALA A 214 -0.70 8.86 0.56
N THR A 215 -1.13 7.62 0.35
CA THR A 215 -0.63 6.73 -0.70
C THR A 215 -1.78 6.00 -1.39
N GLY A 216 -1.49 5.21 -2.41
CA GLY A 216 -2.50 4.48 -3.16
C GLY A 216 -3.16 5.28 -4.29
N GLY A 217 -3.96 4.58 -5.10
CA GLY A 217 -4.41 5.08 -6.41
C GLY A 217 -5.44 6.21 -6.37
N TYR A 218 -6.16 6.39 -5.26
CA TYR A 218 -7.20 7.41 -5.13
C TYR A 218 -6.79 8.59 -4.23
N SER A 219 -5.55 8.63 -3.75
CA SER A 219 -5.06 9.67 -2.85
C SER A 219 -5.26 11.08 -3.41
N GLY A 220 -4.85 11.33 -4.66
CA GLY A 220 -5.01 12.62 -5.32
C GLY A 220 -6.47 13.01 -5.59
N LEU A 221 -7.34 12.03 -5.88
CA LEU A 221 -8.77 12.30 -6.09
C LEU A 221 -9.45 12.69 -4.78
N ILE A 222 -9.23 11.95 -3.70
CA ILE A 222 -9.86 12.20 -2.40
C ILE A 222 -9.35 13.51 -1.78
N ALA A 223 -8.10 13.89 -2.01
CA ALA A 223 -7.54 15.15 -1.54
C ALA A 223 -8.41 16.37 -1.92
N ASN A 224 -9.10 16.35 -3.07
CA ASN A 224 -9.96 17.45 -3.51
C ASN A 224 -11.21 17.66 -2.64
N TYR A 225 -11.54 16.73 -1.74
CA TYR A 225 -12.75 16.79 -0.92
C TYR A 225 -12.46 16.92 0.58
N LEU A 226 -11.19 16.89 0.99
CA LEU A 226 -10.77 17.01 2.37
C LEU A 226 -10.91 18.46 2.88
N LYS A 227 -11.26 18.60 4.16
CA LYS A 227 -11.16 19.87 4.89
C LYS A 227 -9.71 20.20 5.24
N ARG A 228 -8.96 19.19 5.73
CA ARG A 228 -7.53 19.30 5.98
C ARG A 228 -6.78 18.52 4.91
N GLN A 229 -5.95 19.22 4.14
CA GLN A 229 -5.12 18.57 3.13
C GLN A 229 -4.12 17.60 3.75
N PHE A 230 -3.73 16.57 2.99
CA PHE A 230 -2.58 15.75 3.33
C PHE A 230 -1.32 16.61 3.34
N ASP A 231 -0.43 16.36 4.31
CA ASP A 231 0.88 17.02 4.32
C ASP A 231 1.73 16.51 3.14
N PHE A 232 1.58 15.23 2.78
CA PHE A 232 2.25 14.61 1.63
C PHE A 232 1.33 13.64 0.91
N ILE A 233 1.46 13.57 -0.43
CA ILE A 233 0.90 12.51 -1.26
C ILE A 233 2.07 11.78 -1.90
N ASN A 234 2.30 10.53 -1.50
CA ASN A 234 3.38 9.69 -1.99
C ASN A 234 2.83 8.38 -2.56
N PRO A 235 2.61 8.29 -3.89
CA PRO A 235 2.04 7.10 -4.54
C PRO A 235 3.01 5.90 -4.58
N THR A 236 4.23 6.06 -4.07
CA THR A 236 5.29 5.04 -4.08
C THR A 236 5.74 4.63 -2.67
N LEU A 237 5.08 5.15 -1.64
CA LEU A 237 5.45 4.96 -0.23
C LEU A 237 5.70 3.49 0.13
N THR A 238 4.80 2.58 -0.25
CA THR A 238 4.92 1.14 0.03
C THR A 238 6.18 0.56 -0.59
N LEU A 239 6.47 0.92 -1.86
CA LEU A 239 7.68 0.46 -2.56
C LEU A 239 8.96 1.04 -1.96
N GLU A 240 8.94 2.29 -1.55
CA GLU A 240 10.06 2.96 -0.86
C GLU A 240 10.29 2.34 0.53
N GLY A 241 9.22 2.03 1.25
CA GLY A 241 9.28 1.28 2.50
C GLY A 241 9.91 -0.10 2.31
N LEU A 242 9.51 -0.83 1.26
CA LEU A 242 10.11 -2.12 0.90
C LEU A 242 11.59 -1.97 0.56
N ARG A 243 11.98 -0.96 -0.20
CA ARG A 243 13.38 -0.68 -0.49
C ARG A 243 14.19 -0.48 0.79
N TYR A 244 13.72 0.37 1.70
CA TYR A 244 14.35 0.59 3.00
C TYR A 244 14.48 -0.72 3.80
N LEU A 245 13.42 -1.50 3.87
CA LEU A 245 13.41 -2.79 4.56
C LEU A 245 14.39 -3.79 3.95
N TYR A 246 14.54 -3.82 2.62
CA TYR A 246 15.57 -4.63 1.97
C TYR A 246 16.98 -4.23 2.41
N GLN A 247 17.27 -2.92 2.44
CA GLN A 247 18.59 -2.40 2.79
C GLN A 247 18.99 -2.81 4.22
N ILE A 248 18.13 -2.61 5.21
CA ILE A 248 18.45 -2.94 6.60
C ILE A 248 18.59 -4.45 6.83
N ASN A 249 17.82 -5.29 6.14
CA ASN A 249 17.91 -6.75 6.28
C ASN A 249 19.11 -7.35 5.53
N LYS A 250 19.56 -6.72 4.44
CA LYS A 250 20.78 -7.13 3.73
C LYS A 250 22.03 -6.85 4.59
N LEU A 251 22.09 -5.70 5.27
CA LEU A 251 23.19 -5.34 6.17
C LEU A 251 23.27 -6.28 7.36
N ASP A 252 22.13 -6.67 7.96
CA ASP A 252 22.07 -7.61 9.09
C ASP A 252 22.59 -9.02 8.72
N THR A 253 22.49 -9.41 7.46
CA THR A 253 23.01 -10.69 6.97
C THR A 253 24.53 -10.67 6.83
N VAL A 254 25.10 -9.55 6.38
CA VAL A 254 26.56 -9.39 6.23
C VAL A 254 27.27 -9.27 7.57
N SER A 255 26.64 -8.67 8.58
CA SER A 255 27.22 -8.49 9.92
C SER A 255 27.24 -9.78 10.78
N LYS A 256 26.56 -10.85 10.33
CA LYS A 256 26.50 -12.16 11.01
C LYS A 256 27.41 -13.23 10.38
N LEU A 257 28.15 -12.89 9.32
CA LEU A 257 29.21 -13.69 8.70
C LEU A 257 30.60 -13.21 9.13
#